data_3a1d288dc51122cf82d33a4caeccbcb1
#
_entry.id   3a1d288dc51122cf82d33a4caeccbcb1
#
_cell.length_a   1.000
_cell.length_b   1.000
_cell.length_c   1.000
_cell.angle_alpha   90.00
_cell.angle_beta   90.00
_cell.angle_gamma   90.00
#
_symmetry.space_group_name_H-M   'P 1'
#
loop_
_entity.id
_entity.type
_entity.pdbx_description
1 polymer ?
#
loop_
_entity_poly.entity_id
_entity_poly.type
_entity_poly.pdbx_seq_one_letter_code
_entity_poly.pdbx_strand_id
1 'polypeptide(L)'
;ISVALDVAEDALRNEVDKNGGPTEVNWEGMSFPRAIDSAIELTRIHMLHHAPEIQPAGVQVELHRELPDGRDLVGYLDFTTVDGHVGDVKTGKRRMGQSAADTDMQAHAYAYLIGEPITFAYWRTIDTGTQRYEEVLTTQRTDDQAKWYERAALEVSGAINTGIFPPRTDGWHCAPKFCAFWDRCQVQNRPPEFPET
;
A
#
# COMPACT_ATOMS: atom_id res chain seq x y z
N ILE A 1 20.55 -15.68 1.50
CA ILE A 1 19.26 -15.93 0.80
C ILE A 1 18.45 -17.00 1.52
N SER A 2 19.01 -18.21 1.85
CA SER A 2 18.21 -19.27 2.49
C SER A 2 17.51 -18.80 3.77
N VAL A 3 18.22 -18.11 4.66
CA VAL A 3 17.63 -17.55 5.89
C VAL A 3 16.45 -16.60 5.61
N ALA A 4 16.55 -15.75 4.57
CA ALA A 4 15.46 -14.85 4.19
C ALA A 4 14.24 -15.59 3.66
N LEU A 5 14.43 -16.71 2.97
CA LEU A 5 13.34 -17.55 2.47
C LEU A 5 12.63 -18.28 3.61
N ASP A 6 13.40 -18.82 4.58
CA ASP A 6 12.85 -19.48 5.77
C ASP A 6 12.02 -18.46 6.59
N VAL A 7 12.53 -17.24 6.78
CA VAL A 7 11.81 -16.16 7.48
C VAL A 7 10.52 -15.78 6.77
N ALA A 8 10.53 -15.70 5.43
CA ALA A 8 9.33 -15.35 4.66
C ALA A 8 8.25 -16.45 4.77
N GLU A 9 8.65 -17.72 4.72
CA GLU A 9 7.72 -18.84 4.91
C GLU A 9 7.13 -18.85 6.33
N ASP A 10 7.98 -18.72 7.35
CA ASP A 10 7.57 -18.70 8.74
C ASP A 10 6.65 -17.52 9.06
N ALA A 11 6.94 -16.34 8.52
CA ALA A 11 6.10 -15.15 8.68
C ALA A 11 4.69 -15.36 8.11
N LEU A 12 4.59 -15.93 6.89
CA LEU A 12 3.30 -16.23 6.29
C LEU A 12 2.53 -17.29 7.07
N ARG A 13 3.18 -18.37 7.51
CA ARG A 13 2.56 -19.42 8.31
C ARG A 13 2.04 -18.86 9.64
N ASN A 14 2.85 -18.10 10.35
CA ASN A 14 2.48 -17.47 11.61
C ASN A 14 1.28 -16.51 11.45
N GLU A 15 1.22 -15.74 10.36
CA GLU A 15 0.11 -14.84 10.13
C GLU A 15 -1.19 -15.60 9.81
N VAL A 16 -1.09 -16.68 9.05
CA VAL A 16 -2.23 -17.56 8.77
C VAL A 16 -2.75 -18.24 10.02
N ASP A 17 -1.87 -18.72 10.89
CA ASP A 17 -2.25 -19.37 12.16
C ASP A 17 -2.93 -18.39 13.13
N LYS A 18 -2.47 -17.13 13.20
CA LYS A 18 -3.15 -16.06 13.97
C LYS A 18 -4.57 -15.78 13.48
N ASN A 19 -4.84 -15.99 12.20
CA ASN A 19 -6.16 -15.80 11.59
C ASN A 19 -7.01 -17.08 11.55
N GLY A 20 -6.74 -18.07 12.38
CA GLY A 20 -7.53 -19.29 12.51
C GLY A 20 -7.12 -20.44 11.60
N GLY A 21 -6.01 -20.31 10.91
CA GLY A 21 -5.44 -21.33 10.04
C GLY A 21 -5.82 -21.20 8.56
N PRO A 22 -5.29 -22.09 7.70
CA PRO A 22 -5.42 -21.97 6.24
C PRO A 22 -6.84 -22.01 5.69
N THR A 23 -7.79 -22.58 6.43
CA THR A 23 -9.20 -22.72 6.03
C THR A 23 -10.00 -21.46 6.26
N GLU A 24 -9.58 -20.61 7.19
CA GLU A 24 -10.26 -19.37 7.55
C GLU A 24 -9.83 -18.18 6.69
N VAL A 25 -8.72 -18.31 5.96
CA VAL A 25 -8.20 -17.27 5.08
C VAL A 25 -8.82 -17.39 3.69
N ASN A 26 -9.35 -16.29 3.17
CA ASN A 26 -9.83 -16.24 1.78
C ASN A 26 -8.65 -16.08 0.80
N TRP A 27 -8.24 -17.15 0.18
CA TRP A 27 -7.11 -17.20 -0.77
C TRP A 27 -7.46 -16.71 -2.18
N GLU A 28 -8.66 -16.22 -2.44
CA GLU A 28 -9.10 -15.75 -3.75
C GLU A 28 -8.85 -16.76 -4.89
N GLY A 29 -9.08 -18.06 -4.61
CA GLY A 29 -8.87 -19.15 -5.57
C GLY A 29 -7.43 -19.69 -5.62
N MET A 30 -6.53 -19.21 -4.79
CA MET A 30 -5.21 -19.78 -4.59
C MET A 30 -5.26 -20.83 -3.46
N SER A 31 -4.44 -21.84 -3.51
CA SER A 31 -4.26 -22.75 -2.36
C SER A 31 -3.18 -22.20 -1.41
N PHE A 32 -3.26 -22.57 -0.13
CA PHE A 32 -2.25 -22.19 0.86
C PHE A 32 -0.82 -22.63 0.47
N PRO A 33 -0.56 -23.86 0.00
CA PRO A 33 0.78 -24.21 -0.48
C PRO A 33 1.27 -23.30 -1.62
N ARG A 34 0.39 -22.95 -2.56
CA ARG A 34 0.74 -22.05 -3.66
C ARG A 34 1.03 -20.63 -3.18
N ALA A 35 0.35 -20.17 -2.13
CA ALA A 35 0.64 -18.87 -1.51
C ALA A 35 2.04 -18.85 -0.88
N ILE A 36 2.43 -19.94 -0.20
CA ILE A 36 3.78 -20.12 0.35
C ILE A 36 4.82 -20.12 -0.78
N ASP A 37 4.64 -20.94 -1.82
CA ASP A 37 5.56 -20.99 -2.95
C ASP A 37 5.71 -19.61 -3.61
N SER A 38 4.62 -18.86 -3.75
CA SER A 38 4.66 -17.50 -4.29
C SER A 38 5.44 -16.54 -3.38
N ALA A 39 5.21 -16.59 -2.07
CA ALA A 39 5.93 -15.74 -1.11
C ALA A 39 7.43 -16.02 -1.12
N ILE A 40 7.83 -17.28 -1.11
CA ILE A 40 9.25 -17.71 -1.18
C ILE A 40 9.89 -17.20 -2.48
N GLU A 41 9.23 -17.40 -3.62
CA GLU A 41 9.79 -17.01 -4.92
C GLU A 41 9.88 -15.49 -5.10
N LEU A 42 8.88 -14.72 -4.64
CA LEU A 42 8.94 -13.26 -4.67
C LEU A 42 10.04 -12.73 -3.75
N THR A 43 10.22 -13.32 -2.57
CA THR A 43 11.33 -13.00 -1.68
C THR A 43 12.67 -13.33 -2.33
N ARG A 44 12.78 -14.47 -2.99
CA ARG A 44 14.00 -14.86 -3.71
C ARG A 44 14.37 -13.86 -4.82
N ILE A 45 13.40 -13.44 -5.62
CA ILE A 45 13.59 -12.42 -6.66
C ILE A 45 14.07 -11.11 -6.02
N HIS A 46 13.42 -10.66 -4.97
CA HIS A 46 13.83 -9.44 -4.26
C HIS A 46 15.27 -9.54 -3.75
N MET A 47 15.63 -10.64 -3.10
CA MET A 47 16.97 -10.85 -2.55
C MET A 47 18.08 -10.97 -3.62
N LEU A 48 17.73 -11.43 -4.82
CA LEU A 48 18.68 -11.58 -5.92
C LEU A 48 18.87 -10.29 -6.74
N HIS A 49 17.80 -9.53 -6.93
CA HIS A 49 17.78 -8.43 -7.91
C HIS A 49 17.62 -7.05 -7.26
N HIS A 50 16.85 -6.92 -6.19
CA HIS A 50 16.62 -5.65 -5.54
C HIS A 50 17.55 -5.39 -4.36
N ALA A 51 17.67 -6.34 -3.43
CA ALA A 51 18.42 -6.15 -2.20
C ALA A 51 19.91 -5.77 -2.43
N PRO A 52 20.61 -6.28 -3.46
CA PRO A 52 21.98 -5.87 -3.75
C PRO A 52 22.13 -4.41 -4.20
N GLU A 53 21.07 -3.83 -4.78
CA GLU A 53 21.05 -2.45 -5.27
C GLU A 53 20.62 -1.45 -4.19
N ILE A 54 20.00 -1.93 -3.11
CA ILE A 54 19.52 -1.09 -2.01
C ILE A 54 20.61 -0.94 -0.96
N GLN A 55 21.06 0.29 -0.71
CA GLN A 55 21.94 0.66 0.40
C GLN A 55 21.12 1.41 1.46
N PRO A 56 20.53 0.72 2.45
CA PRO A 56 19.63 1.35 3.40
C PRO A 56 20.40 2.24 4.38
N ALA A 57 19.90 3.46 4.59
CA ALA A 57 20.30 4.36 5.67
C ALA A 57 19.39 4.18 6.90
N GLY A 58 18.12 3.84 6.68
CA GLY A 58 17.14 3.52 7.72
C GLY A 58 16.14 2.50 7.21
N VAL A 59 15.60 1.66 8.09
CA VAL A 59 14.59 0.63 7.80
C VAL A 59 13.46 0.78 8.81
N GLN A 60 12.21 0.69 8.35
CA GLN A 60 11.00 0.85 9.17
C GLN A 60 11.05 2.17 9.97
N VAL A 61 11.31 3.26 9.24
CA VAL A 61 11.48 4.59 9.86
C VAL A 61 10.12 5.19 10.19
N GLU A 62 9.85 5.38 11.47
CA GLU A 62 8.64 6.06 11.94
C GLU A 62 8.80 7.57 11.78
N LEU A 63 7.81 8.22 11.17
CA LEU A 63 7.75 9.65 10.96
C LEU A 63 6.48 10.22 11.58
N HIS A 64 6.62 11.39 12.19
CA HIS A 64 5.54 12.16 12.78
C HIS A 64 5.54 13.59 12.23
N ARG A 65 4.38 14.09 11.90
CA ARG A 65 4.18 15.51 11.59
C ARG A 65 2.81 15.99 12.00
N GLU A 66 2.78 17.04 12.80
CA GLU A 66 1.54 17.67 13.21
C GLU A 66 0.87 18.39 12.02
N LEU A 67 -0.42 18.15 11.84
CA LEU A 67 -1.28 18.86 10.91
C LEU A 67 -1.66 20.23 11.51
N PRO A 68 -1.99 21.24 10.69
CA PRO A 68 -2.39 22.58 11.17
C PRO A 68 -3.55 22.61 12.16
N ASP A 69 -4.33 21.55 12.27
CA ASP A 69 -5.43 21.41 13.22
C ASP A 69 -5.05 20.66 14.52
N GLY A 70 -3.76 20.44 14.75
CA GLY A 70 -3.22 19.84 15.97
C GLY A 70 -3.26 18.30 15.99
N ARG A 71 -3.66 17.65 14.91
CA ARG A 71 -3.59 16.18 14.80
C ARG A 71 -2.23 15.74 14.32
N ASP A 72 -1.75 14.64 14.86
CA ASP A 72 -0.51 14.01 14.43
C ASP A 72 -0.75 13.05 13.26
N LEU A 73 -0.02 13.26 12.17
CA LEU A 73 0.05 12.32 11.05
C LEU A 73 1.27 11.44 11.28
N VAL A 74 1.03 10.14 11.30
CA VAL A 74 2.08 9.14 11.50
C VAL A 74 2.24 8.31 10.23
N GLY A 75 3.47 8.02 9.85
CA GLY A 75 3.78 7.14 8.73
C GLY A 75 5.04 6.32 8.99
N TYR A 76 5.12 5.16 8.36
CA TYR A 76 6.27 4.26 8.44
C TYR A 76 6.85 4.08 7.05
N LEU A 77 8.09 4.51 6.86
CA LEU A 77 8.83 4.25 5.62
C LEU A 77 9.37 2.82 5.68
N ASP A 78 9.25 2.06 4.58
CA ASP A 78 9.90 0.75 4.53
C ASP A 78 11.41 0.90 4.66
N PHE A 79 12.01 1.84 3.91
CA PHE A 79 13.42 2.20 4.08
C PHE A 79 13.74 3.56 3.46
N THR A 80 14.86 4.13 3.89
CA THR A 80 15.56 5.22 3.21
C THR A 80 16.93 4.73 2.75
N THR A 81 17.45 5.30 1.68
CA THR A 81 18.77 4.95 1.13
C THR A 81 19.83 6.00 1.46
N VAL A 82 21.10 5.62 1.38
CA VAL A 82 22.23 6.52 1.67
C VAL A 82 22.31 7.71 0.69
N ASP A 83 21.76 7.58 -0.50
CA ASP A 83 21.65 8.65 -1.50
C ASP A 83 20.36 9.49 -1.36
N GLY A 84 19.60 9.29 -0.28
CA GLY A 84 18.47 10.12 0.10
C GLY A 84 17.13 9.75 -0.56
N HIS A 85 17.05 8.59 -1.21
CA HIS A 85 15.76 8.12 -1.72
C HIS A 85 14.90 7.49 -0.63
N VAL A 86 13.60 7.63 -0.76
CA VAL A 86 12.60 6.91 0.03
C VAL A 86 12.17 5.68 -0.77
N GLY A 87 12.27 4.51 -0.17
CA GLY A 87 11.94 3.25 -0.83
C GLY A 87 10.76 2.55 -0.20
N ASP A 88 10.00 1.87 -1.04
CA ASP A 88 8.86 1.03 -0.65
C ASP A 88 8.91 -0.31 -1.40
N VAL A 89 8.77 -1.41 -0.66
CA VAL A 89 8.79 -2.76 -1.21
C VAL A 89 7.37 -3.27 -1.43
N LYS A 90 7.02 -3.55 -2.66
CA LYS A 90 5.68 -4.01 -3.03
C LYS A 90 5.70 -5.34 -3.77
N THR A 91 4.77 -6.20 -3.46
CA THR A 91 4.43 -7.34 -4.29
C THR A 91 3.15 -7.06 -5.08
N GLY A 92 2.97 -7.72 -6.21
CA GLY A 92 1.77 -7.50 -7.01
C GLY A 92 1.56 -8.56 -8.09
N LYS A 93 0.35 -8.55 -8.67
CA LYS A 93 -0.03 -9.44 -9.79
C LYS A 93 0.12 -8.75 -11.16
N ARG A 94 0.38 -7.44 -11.19
CA ARG A 94 0.44 -6.63 -12.42
C ARG A 94 1.52 -5.56 -12.30
N ARG A 95 2.04 -5.15 -13.44
CA ARG A 95 2.91 -3.97 -13.52
C ARG A 95 2.20 -2.71 -13.04
N MET A 96 2.98 -1.81 -12.50
CA MET A 96 2.54 -0.44 -12.21
C MET A 96 2.97 0.45 -13.37
N GLY A 97 2.04 1.25 -13.90
CA GLY A 97 2.41 2.27 -14.88
C GLY A 97 3.05 3.48 -14.20
N GLN A 98 3.92 4.21 -14.91
CA GLN A 98 4.55 5.43 -14.38
C GLN A 98 3.53 6.44 -13.88
N SER A 99 2.43 6.65 -14.61
CA SER A 99 1.36 7.56 -14.19
C SER A 99 0.73 7.18 -12.84
N ALA A 100 0.62 5.88 -12.54
CA ALA A 100 0.14 5.44 -11.23
C ALA A 100 1.15 5.72 -10.12
N ALA A 101 2.46 5.55 -10.38
CA ALA A 101 3.51 5.93 -9.45
C ALA A 101 3.52 7.45 -9.22
N ASP A 102 3.33 8.25 -10.29
CA ASP A 102 3.36 9.71 -10.22
C ASP A 102 2.15 10.31 -9.49
N THR A 103 1.05 9.58 -9.38
CA THR A 103 -0.17 10.03 -8.69
C THR A 103 -0.45 9.31 -7.37
N ASP A 104 0.44 8.43 -6.93
CA ASP A 104 0.25 7.67 -5.69
C ASP A 104 0.27 8.58 -4.46
N MET A 105 -0.80 8.46 -3.66
CA MET A 105 -0.99 9.21 -2.43
C MET A 105 0.03 8.88 -1.34
N GLN A 106 0.55 7.66 -1.31
CA GLN A 106 1.57 7.24 -0.34
C GLN A 106 2.84 8.09 -0.48
N ALA A 107 3.31 8.29 -1.72
CA ALA A 107 4.47 9.13 -1.97
C ALA A 107 4.23 10.60 -1.62
N HIS A 108 3.00 11.13 -1.81
CA HIS A 108 2.64 12.48 -1.35
C HIS A 108 2.64 12.59 0.18
N ALA A 109 2.11 11.57 0.86
CA ALA A 109 2.11 11.51 2.33
C ALA A 109 3.53 11.53 2.89
N TYR A 110 4.43 10.77 2.30
CA TYR A 110 5.83 10.73 2.76
C TYR A 110 6.57 12.03 2.49
N ALA A 111 6.35 12.69 1.35
CA ALA A 111 6.90 14.02 1.10
C ALA A 111 6.43 15.03 2.16
N TYR A 112 5.15 14.97 2.52
CA TYR A 112 4.62 15.81 3.61
C TYR A 112 5.27 15.48 4.94
N LEU A 113 5.33 14.21 5.34
CA LEU A 113 5.90 13.78 6.62
C LEU A 113 7.38 14.15 6.77
N ILE A 114 8.17 13.99 5.71
CA ILE A 114 9.59 14.34 5.67
C ILE A 114 9.78 15.87 5.68
N GLY A 115 8.91 16.62 5.02
CA GLY A 115 8.91 18.07 4.99
C GLY A 115 9.82 18.70 3.94
N GLU A 116 10.26 17.93 2.98
CA GLU A 116 11.08 18.36 1.84
C GLU A 116 10.75 17.54 0.58
N PRO A 117 11.15 18.02 -0.62
CA PRO A 117 11.02 17.24 -1.84
C PRO A 117 11.74 15.90 -1.74
N ILE A 118 11.12 14.84 -2.24
CA ILE A 118 11.68 13.48 -2.20
C ILE A 118 11.76 12.85 -3.58
N THR A 119 12.72 11.97 -3.76
CA THR A 119 12.67 10.91 -4.77
C THR A 119 12.15 9.64 -4.11
N PHE A 120 11.06 9.10 -4.65
CA PHE A 120 10.41 7.90 -4.13
C PHE A 120 10.57 6.75 -5.12
N ALA A 121 10.98 5.59 -4.63
CA ALA A 121 11.21 4.41 -5.44
C ALA A 121 10.35 3.23 -4.97
N TYR A 122 9.61 2.64 -5.90
CA TYR A 122 8.90 1.37 -5.72
C TYR A 122 9.79 0.23 -6.18
N TRP A 123 10.16 -0.65 -5.25
CA TRP A 123 10.90 -1.87 -5.50
C TRP A 123 9.91 -3.03 -5.52
N ARG A 124 9.52 -3.46 -6.71
CA ARG A 124 8.37 -4.35 -6.88
C ARG A 124 8.77 -5.72 -7.39
N THR A 125 8.20 -6.75 -6.77
CA THR A 125 8.23 -8.11 -7.30
C THR A 125 6.84 -8.52 -7.73
N ILE A 126 6.74 -9.07 -8.93
CA ILE A 126 5.47 -9.32 -9.62
C ILE A 126 5.30 -10.82 -9.88
N ASP A 127 4.14 -11.38 -9.47
CA ASP A 127 3.73 -12.73 -9.84
C ASP A 127 2.41 -12.65 -10.62
N THR A 128 2.49 -12.81 -11.95
CA THR A 128 1.31 -12.84 -12.82
C THR A 128 0.58 -14.19 -12.81
N GLY A 129 1.12 -15.17 -12.09
CA GLY A 129 0.68 -16.57 -12.12
C GLY A 129 1.35 -17.40 -13.20
N THR A 130 1.87 -16.78 -14.27
CA THR A 130 2.61 -17.43 -15.35
C THR A 130 4.07 -17.01 -15.43
N GLN A 131 4.36 -15.78 -14.97
CA GLN A 131 5.71 -15.20 -14.95
C GLN A 131 5.94 -14.44 -13.66
N ARG A 132 7.18 -14.44 -13.20
CA ARG A 132 7.66 -13.67 -12.06
C ARG A 132 8.84 -12.83 -12.48
N TYR A 133 8.86 -11.57 -12.06
CA TYR A 133 9.92 -10.62 -12.40
C TYR A 133 9.96 -9.46 -11.43
N GLU A 134 11.02 -8.69 -11.51
CA GLU A 134 11.22 -7.45 -10.76
C GLU A 134 10.87 -6.21 -11.59
N GLU A 135 10.56 -5.12 -10.90
CA GLU A 135 10.29 -3.81 -11.47
C GLU A 135 10.72 -2.73 -10.48
N VAL A 136 11.42 -1.72 -10.93
CA VAL A 136 11.71 -0.52 -10.15
C VAL A 136 11.10 0.68 -10.86
N LEU A 137 10.32 1.47 -10.13
CA LEU A 137 9.72 2.71 -10.62
C LEU A 137 10.12 3.84 -9.67
N THR A 138 10.63 4.91 -10.22
CA THR A 138 10.95 6.12 -9.46
C THR A 138 10.01 7.25 -9.81
N THR A 139 9.69 8.07 -8.82
CA THR A 139 8.87 9.26 -8.99
C THR A 139 9.37 10.35 -8.03
N GLN A 140 9.09 11.59 -8.35
CA GLN A 140 9.48 12.72 -7.51
C GLN A 140 8.25 13.39 -6.90
N ARG A 141 8.42 13.97 -5.73
CA ARG A 141 7.42 14.81 -5.08
C ARG A 141 8.02 16.16 -4.71
N THR A 142 7.25 17.18 -5.01
CA THR A 142 7.59 18.59 -4.76
C THR A 142 6.91 19.08 -3.48
N ASP A 143 7.36 20.23 -2.99
CA ASP A 143 6.71 20.94 -1.87
C ASP A 143 5.23 21.23 -2.14
N ASP A 144 4.87 21.57 -3.37
CA ASP A 144 3.47 21.88 -3.71
C ASP A 144 2.59 20.64 -3.63
N GLN A 145 3.13 19.48 -3.99
CA GLN A 145 2.43 18.20 -3.85
C GLN A 145 2.30 17.79 -2.37
N ALA A 146 3.31 18.05 -1.56
CA ALA A 146 3.23 17.83 -0.11
C ALA A 146 2.17 18.74 0.54
N LYS A 147 2.12 20.02 0.17
CA LYS A 147 1.09 20.97 0.63
C LYS A 147 -0.32 20.59 0.12
N TRP A 148 -0.41 20.05 -1.08
CA TRP A 148 -1.68 19.53 -1.57
C TRP A 148 -2.16 18.35 -0.71
N TYR A 149 -1.27 17.43 -0.36
CA TYR A 149 -1.59 16.31 0.54
C TYR A 149 -2.06 16.79 1.92
N GLU A 150 -1.38 17.78 2.51
CA GLU A 150 -1.79 18.39 3.79
C GLU A 150 -3.24 18.86 3.74
N ARG A 151 -3.60 19.64 2.70
CA ARG A 151 -4.98 20.14 2.52
C ARG A 151 -5.98 18.99 2.40
N ALA A 152 -5.67 17.98 1.58
CA ALA A 152 -6.53 16.82 1.41
C ALA A 152 -6.72 16.05 2.73
N ALA A 153 -5.65 15.87 3.51
CA ALA A 153 -5.71 15.23 4.83
C ALA A 153 -6.58 16.02 5.82
N LEU A 154 -6.49 17.35 5.82
CA LEU A 154 -7.33 18.22 6.64
C LEU A 154 -8.80 18.15 6.27
N GLU A 155 -9.13 18.17 4.98
CA GLU A 155 -10.51 18.07 4.49
C GLU A 155 -11.15 16.74 4.84
N VAL A 156 -10.46 15.61 4.59
CA VAL A 156 -10.94 14.27 4.94
C VAL A 156 -11.15 14.14 6.45
N SER A 157 -10.22 14.59 7.21
CA SER A 157 -10.20 14.56 8.65
C SER A 157 -11.32 15.45 9.26
N GLY A 158 -11.56 16.63 8.66
CA GLY A 158 -12.69 17.51 9.01
C GLY A 158 -14.03 16.86 8.72
N ALA A 159 -14.17 16.19 7.57
CA ALA A 159 -15.37 15.43 7.22
C ALA A 159 -15.64 14.30 8.21
N ILE A 160 -14.63 13.54 8.61
CA ILE A 160 -14.71 12.48 9.62
C ILE A 160 -15.25 13.06 10.96
N ASN A 161 -14.70 14.18 11.42
CA ASN A 161 -15.10 14.82 12.68
C ASN A 161 -16.55 15.31 12.69
N THR A 162 -17.07 15.66 11.53
CA THR A 162 -18.50 16.09 11.37
C THR A 162 -19.43 14.93 11.05
N GLY A 163 -18.94 13.68 11.04
CA GLY A 163 -19.73 12.49 10.70
C GLY A 163 -20.05 12.36 9.21
N ILE A 164 -19.34 13.11 8.35
CA ILE A 164 -19.53 13.03 6.90
C ILE A 164 -18.60 11.97 6.32
N PHE A 165 -19.18 10.91 5.78
CA PHE A 165 -18.46 9.80 5.14
C PHE A 165 -18.96 9.64 3.71
N PRO A 166 -18.49 10.46 2.76
CA PRO A 166 -18.92 10.34 1.37
C PRO A 166 -18.55 8.95 0.82
N PRO A 167 -19.52 8.18 0.30
CA PRO A 167 -19.22 6.87 -0.23
C PRO A 167 -18.43 7.00 -1.52
N ARG A 168 -17.43 6.16 -1.67
CA ARG A 168 -16.75 6.00 -2.95
C ARG A 168 -17.60 5.11 -3.84
N THR A 169 -18.09 5.66 -4.96
CA THR A 169 -19.04 4.97 -5.86
C THR A 169 -18.38 4.36 -7.09
N ASP A 170 -17.08 4.60 -7.25
CA ASP A 170 -16.27 4.14 -8.38
C ASP A 170 -15.22 3.11 -7.95
N GLY A 171 -14.84 2.28 -8.89
CA GLY A 171 -13.79 1.29 -8.73
C GLY A 171 -14.28 -0.11 -8.29
N TRP A 172 -13.40 -1.07 -8.51
CA TRP A 172 -13.68 -2.50 -8.31
C TRP A 172 -14.02 -2.88 -6.87
N HIS A 173 -13.55 -2.10 -5.90
CA HIS A 173 -13.82 -2.33 -4.48
C HIS A 173 -15.23 -1.87 -4.05
N CYS A 174 -15.93 -1.07 -4.87
CA CYS A 174 -17.33 -0.72 -4.66
C CYS A 174 -18.26 -1.82 -5.21
N ALA A 175 -18.16 -3.01 -4.64
CA ALA A 175 -18.98 -4.17 -4.99
C ALA A 175 -19.23 -5.04 -3.76
N PRO A 176 -20.33 -5.82 -3.71
CA PRO A 176 -20.69 -6.65 -2.55
C PRO A 176 -19.58 -7.57 -2.09
N LYS A 177 -18.82 -8.13 -3.06
CA LYS A 177 -17.72 -9.06 -2.79
C LYS A 177 -16.53 -8.44 -2.06
N PHE A 178 -16.32 -7.12 -2.21
CA PHE A 178 -15.08 -6.46 -1.76
C PHE A 178 -15.32 -5.40 -0.68
N CYS A 179 -16.54 -4.89 -0.55
CA CYS A 179 -16.86 -3.82 0.38
C CYS A 179 -17.48 -4.36 1.66
N ALA A 180 -16.74 -4.32 2.76
CA ALA A 180 -17.23 -4.72 4.09
C ALA A 180 -18.41 -3.86 4.59
N PHE A 181 -18.61 -2.67 4.02
CA PHE A 181 -19.71 -1.76 4.36
C PHE A 181 -20.86 -1.80 3.37
N TRP A 182 -20.86 -2.76 2.43
CA TRP A 182 -21.87 -2.82 1.36
C TRP A 182 -23.30 -2.72 1.87
N ASP A 183 -23.66 -3.54 2.87
CA ASP A 183 -25.03 -3.59 3.43
C ASP A 183 -25.41 -2.34 4.24
N ARG A 184 -24.43 -1.51 4.59
CA ARG A 184 -24.63 -0.26 5.35
C ARG A 184 -24.46 0.98 4.49
N CYS A 185 -24.01 0.81 3.24
CA CYS A 185 -23.72 1.92 2.35
C CYS A 185 -25.01 2.62 1.90
N GLN A 186 -25.11 3.92 2.21
CA GLN A 186 -26.28 4.74 1.86
C GLN A 186 -26.53 4.85 0.35
N VAL A 187 -25.48 4.69 -0.47
CA VAL A 187 -25.60 4.77 -1.94
C VAL A 187 -26.24 3.51 -2.52
N GLN A 188 -25.91 2.34 -1.96
CA GLN A 188 -26.42 1.06 -2.46
C GLN A 188 -27.78 0.69 -1.87
N ASN A 189 -28.05 1.13 -0.65
CA ASN A 189 -29.33 0.94 0.05
C ASN A 189 -30.25 2.17 -0.12
N ARG A 190 -30.24 2.82 -1.28
CA ARG A 190 -31.19 3.87 -1.58
C ARG A 190 -32.62 3.32 -1.46
N PRO A 191 -33.51 3.99 -0.70
CA PRO A 191 -34.91 3.66 -0.76
C PRO A 191 -35.39 3.75 -2.23
N PRO A 192 -36.32 2.88 -2.65
CA PRO A 192 -36.77 2.83 -4.04
C PRO A 192 -37.51 4.10 -4.54
N GLU A 193 -37.59 5.12 -3.71
CA GLU A 193 -38.33 6.38 -3.96
C GLU A 193 -37.47 7.49 -4.62
N PHE A 194 -36.18 7.29 -4.80
CA PHE A 194 -35.38 8.27 -5.57
C PHE A 194 -35.51 7.97 -7.06
N PRO A 195 -36.15 8.85 -7.85
CA PRO A 195 -36.24 8.64 -9.28
C PRO A 195 -34.83 8.60 -9.89
N GLU A 196 -34.61 7.63 -10.76
CA GLU A 196 -33.45 7.60 -11.62
C GLU A 196 -33.46 8.91 -12.44
N THR A 197 -32.44 9.78 -12.23
CA THR A 197 -32.26 11.01 -13.01
C THR A 197 -31.32 10.71 -14.17
#